data_8cc1a1a97675d3a3de52d58df3b68308
#
_entry.id   8cc1a1a97675d3a3de52d58df3b68308
#
_cell.length_a   1.000
_cell.length_b   1.000
_cell.length_c   1.000
_cell.angle_alpha   90.00
_cell.angle_beta   90.00
_cell.angle_gamma   90.00
#
_symmetry.space_group_name_H-M   'P 1'
#
loop_
_entity.id
_entity.type
_entity.pdbx_description
1 polymer ?
#
loop_
_entity_poly.entity_id
_entity_poly.type
_entity_poly.pdbx_seq_one_letter_code
_entity_poly.pdbx_strand_id
1 'polypeptide(L)'
;MSLAALRVMVVEDHGFQRRMALRLLSDLGIGQVLEAADGAAALAVLEAVRAPPDVILVDLDMPGMDGIEFIGHVAQRRLARAVALVSALDPALLNTVQMMARAYGLYVLGSIEKPLSIEKLEELLTRYEEHLHDVQQDEHVHVEIADLRRALREGEIVPWFQPQAEFVNGKVVGV
;
A
#
# COMPACT_ATOMS: atom_id res chain seq x y z
N MET A 1 14.11 -10.36 -4.17
CA MET A 1 14.75 -9.29 -3.35
C MET A 1 14.75 -9.82 -1.94
N SER A 2 15.76 -9.61 -1.11
CA SER A 2 15.76 -10.14 0.27
C SER A 2 15.09 -9.14 1.20
N LEU A 3 14.30 -9.59 2.19
CA LEU A 3 13.68 -8.74 3.23
C LEU A 3 14.69 -7.75 3.83
N ALA A 4 15.95 -8.15 3.97
CA ALA A 4 17.03 -7.30 4.46
C ALA A 4 17.32 -6.05 3.58
N ALA A 5 16.91 -6.06 2.32
CA ALA A 5 17.12 -4.93 1.41
C ALA A 5 15.95 -3.92 1.44
N LEU A 6 14.84 -4.26 2.10
CA LEU A 6 13.68 -3.40 2.21
C LEU A 6 13.97 -2.18 3.08
N ARG A 7 13.43 -1.05 2.64
CA ARG A 7 13.33 0.16 3.46
C ARG A 7 11.91 0.26 4.01
N VAL A 8 11.77 0.19 5.31
CA VAL A 8 10.47 0.21 6.00
C VAL A 8 10.36 1.48 6.84
N MET A 9 9.17 2.08 6.85
CA MET A 9 8.85 3.18 7.77
C MET A 9 7.79 2.71 8.77
N VAL A 10 7.97 3.06 10.03
CA VAL A 10 6.99 2.80 11.11
C VAL A 10 6.39 4.12 11.54
N VAL A 11 5.06 4.23 11.48
CA VAL A 11 4.31 5.40 11.95
C VAL A 11 3.35 4.93 13.04
N GLU A 12 3.65 5.27 14.28
CA GLU A 12 2.96 4.78 15.48
C GLU A 12 3.17 5.81 16.61
N ASP A 13 2.11 6.36 17.19
CA ASP A 13 2.20 7.37 18.24
C ASP A 13 2.63 6.80 19.59
N HIS A 14 2.24 5.55 19.86
CA HIS A 14 2.55 4.92 21.14
C HIS A 14 4.00 4.42 21.19
N GLY A 15 4.86 5.13 21.92
CA GLY A 15 6.31 4.89 21.95
C GLY A 15 6.75 3.44 22.29
N PHE A 16 5.96 2.69 23.08
CA PHE A 16 6.26 1.28 23.34
C PHE A 16 5.97 0.41 22.11
N GLN A 17 4.82 0.61 21.45
CA GLN A 17 4.43 -0.16 20.25
C GLN A 17 5.40 0.14 19.10
N ARG A 18 5.78 1.41 18.93
CA ARG A 18 6.77 1.82 17.92
C ARG A 18 8.10 1.10 18.13
N ARG A 19 8.65 1.11 19.37
CA ARG A 19 9.89 0.37 19.68
C ARG A 19 9.77 -1.14 19.47
N MET A 20 8.60 -1.71 19.77
CA MET A 20 8.32 -3.14 19.50
C MET A 20 8.39 -3.41 18.00
N ALA A 21 7.73 -2.61 17.16
CA ALA A 21 7.76 -2.76 15.70
C ALA A 21 9.19 -2.67 15.17
N LEU A 22 9.97 -1.67 15.62
CA LEU A 22 11.38 -1.52 15.25
C LEU A 22 12.21 -2.75 15.63
N ARG A 23 11.96 -3.32 16.81
CA ARG A 23 12.65 -4.54 17.26
C ARG A 23 12.32 -5.73 16.36
N LEU A 24 11.04 -5.95 16.06
CA LEU A 24 10.61 -7.04 15.20
C LEU A 24 11.20 -6.92 13.79
N LEU A 25 11.24 -5.71 13.22
CA LEU A 25 11.90 -5.45 11.93
C LEU A 25 13.40 -5.78 11.97
N SER A 26 14.08 -5.41 13.07
CA SER A 26 15.48 -5.75 13.28
C SER A 26 15.71 -7.26 13.40
N ASP A 27 14.81 -7.97 14.09
CA ASP A 27 14.88 -9.43 14.26
C ASP A 27 14.65 -10.17 12.91
N LEU A 28 13.89 -9.55 11.97
CA LEU A 28 13.74 -10.00 10.57
C LEU A 28 14.92 -9.60 9.66
N GLY A 29 15.94 -8.92 10.21
CA GLY A 29 17.13 -8.51 9.47
C GLY A 29 16.95 -7.23 8.63
N ILE A 30 15.85 -6.48 8.80
CA ILE A 30 15.61 -5.23 8.09
C ILE A 30 16.40 -4.10 8.76
N GLY A 31 17.44 -3.64 8.07
CA GLY A 31 18.36 -2.62 8.61
C GLY A 31 18.02 -1.18 8.21
N GLN A 32 17.18 -0.97 7.19
CA GLN A 32 16.81 0.36 6.71
C GLN A 32 15.41 0.73 7.23
N VAL A 33 15.34 1.28 8.43
CA VAL A 33 14.08 1.63 9.07
C VAL A 33 14.03 3.13 9.37
N LEU A 34 12.90 3.75 8.98
CA LEU A 34 12.51 5.10 9.34
C LEU A 34 11.40 5.01 10.40
N GLU A 35 11.31 6.00 11.27
CA GLU A 35 10.24 6.05 12.26
C GLU A 35 9.66 7.47 12.41
N ALA A 36 8.39 7.53 12.77
CA ALA A 36 7.70 8.75 13.14
C ALA A 36 6.65 8.48 14.22
N ALA A 37 6.38 9.51 15.03
CA ALA A 37 5.45 9.42 16.14
C ALA A 37 4.01 9.85 15.79
N ASP A 38 3.80 10.40 14.62
CA ASP A 38 2.49 10.85 14.11
C ASP A 38 2.57 11.05 12.59
N GLY A 39 1.40 11.28 11.97
CA GLY A 39 1.30 11.45 10.52
C GLY A 39 2.04 12.69 10.01
N ALA A 40 2.03 13.80 10.74
CA ALA A 40 2.70 15.03 10.32
C ALA A 40 4.23 14.89 10.35
N ALA A 41 4.77 14.29 11.41
CA ALA A 41 6.19 13.96 11.51
C ALA A 41 6.61 12.97 10.41
N ALA A 42 5.75 11.98 10.11
CA ALA A 42 5.98 11.03 9.04
C ALA A 42 6.08 11.70 7.67
N LEU A 43 5.17 12.63 7.34
CA LEU A 43 5.23 13.38 6.09
C LEU A 43 6.53 14.18 5.98
N ALA A 44 6.93 14.87 7.06
CA ALA A 44 8.17 15.63 7.08
C ALA A 44 9.40 14.75 6.81
N VAL A 45 9.45 13.55 7.40
CA VAL A 45 10.51 12.58 7.14
C VAL A 45 10.49 12.12 5.69
N LEU A 46 9.31 11.77 5.14
CA LEU A 46 9.16 11.29 3.77
C LEU A 46 9.55 12.35 2.73
N GLU A 47 9.29 13.63 2.99
CA GLU A 47 9.69 14.73 2.12
C GLU A 47 11.20 15.02 2.15
N ALA A 48 11.86 14.68 3.27
CA ALA A 48 13.29 14.91 3.45
C ALA A 48 14.18 13.78 2.88
N VAL A 49 13.65 12.56 2.73
CA VAL A 49 14.45 11.43 2.26
C VAL A 49 14.62 11.44 0.73
N ARG A 50 15.79 11.02 0.25
CA ARG A 50 16.10 10.96 -1.19
C ARG A 50 15.36 9.84 -1.92
N ALA A 51 15.06 8.76 -1.22
CA ALA A 51 14.35 7.62 -1.77
C ALA A 51 13.21 7.23 -0.83
N PRO A 52 11.99 7.03 -1.37
CA PRO A 52 10.84 6.65 -0.57
C PRO A 52 11.05 5.27 0.08
N PRO A 53 10.39 4.99 1.21
CA PRO A 53 10.33 3.63 1.76
C PRO A 53 9.57 2.71 0.78
N ASP A 54 9.93 1.44 0.82
CA ASP A 54 9.23 0.40 0.10
C ASP A 54 7.86 0.13 0.73
N VAL A 55 7.83 0.05 2.06
CA VAL A 55 6.63 -0.22 2.84
C VAL A 55 6.53 0.75 4.02
N ILE A 56 5.33 1.28 4.26
CA ILE A 56 5.00 2.00 5.49
C ILE A 56 4.08 1.12 6.35
N LEU A 57 4.48 0.84 7.58
CA LEU A 57 3.62 0.28 8.62
C LEU A 57 2.97 1.47 9.35
N VAL A 58 1.67 1.59 9.28
CA VAL A 58 0.96 2.75 9.84
C VAL A 58 -0.13 2.33 10.81
N ASP A 59 -0.12 2.93 12.00
CA ASP A 59 -1.27 2.91 12.89
C ASP A 59 -2.34 3.86 12.35
N LEU A 60 -3.59 3.43 12.42
CA LEU A 60 -4.72 4.25 11.99
C LEU A 60 -5.22 5.17 13.10
N ASP A 61 -5.07 4.76 14.37
CA ASP A 61 -5.59 5.50 15.53
C ASP A 61 -4.47 6.34 16.17
N MET A 62 -4.19 7.48 15.57
CA MET A 62 -3.18 8.41 16.06
C MET A 62 -3.78 9.80 16.31
N PRO A 63 -3.32 10.53 17.35
CA PRO A 63 -3.78 11.89 17.61
C PRO A 63 -3.27 12.88 16.56
N GLY A 64 -4.06 13.89 16.25
CA GLY A 64 -3.74 14.92 15.26
C GLY A 64 -4.04 14.44 13.84
N MET A 65 -3.03 14.23 13.02
CA MET A 65 -3.19 13.59 11.72
C MET A 65 -3.30 12.08 11.91
N ASP A 66 -4.49 11.54 11.73
CA ASP A 66 -4.72 10.10 11.80
C ASP A 66 -4.11 9.33 10.62
N GLY A 67 -4.08 8.00 10.74
CA GLY A 67 -3.48 7.16 9.70
C GLY A 67 -4.23 7.21 8.37
N ILE A 68 -5.52 7.50 8.37
CA ILE A 68 -6.34 7.59 7.15
C ILE A 68 -5.97 8.84 6.35
N GLU A 69 -5.92 9.99 7.04
CA GLU A 69 -5.49 11.27 6.46
C GLU A 69 -4.04 11.16 5.95
N PHE A 70 -3.15 10.57 6.75
CA PHE A 70 -1.76 10.33 6.38
C PHE A 70 -1.65 9.48 5.10
N ILE A 71 -2.37 8.36 5.01
CA ILE A 71 -2.39 7.48 3.82
C ILE A 71 -2.88 8.26 2.59
N GLY A 72 -3.87 9.13 2.75
CA GLY A 72 -4.33 10.01 1.68
C GLY A 72 -3.22 10.90 1.12
N HIS A 73 -2.43 11.52 1.99
CA HIS A 73 -1.28 12.33 1.58
C HIS A 73 -0.18 11.50 0.92
N VAL A 74 0.14 10.33 1.47
CA VAL A 74 1.14 9.41 0.91
C VAL A 74 0.76 8.99 -0.51
N ALA A 75 -0.51 8.63 -0.73
CA ALA A 75 -1.01 8.19 -2.02
C ALA A 75 -1.00 9.32 -3.05
N GLN A 76 -1.54 10.51 -2.71
CA GLN A 76 -1.59 11.66 -3.61
C GLN A 76 -0.20 12.12 -4.07
N ARG A 77 0.79 12.07 -3.16
CA ARG A 77 2.15 12.56 -3.43
C ARG A 77 3.12 11.44 -3.83
N ARG A 78 2.67 10.18 -3.87
CA ARG A 78 3.48 8.98 -4.18
C ARG A 78 4.73 8.86 -3.31
N LEU A 79 4.56 9.07 -2.00
CA LEU A 79 5.67 9.10 -1.04
C LEU A 79 6.13 7.72 -0.58
N ALA A 80 5.42 6.65 -0.94
CA ALA A 80 5.80 5.27 -0.70
C ALA A 80 5.27 4.36 -1.81
N ARG A 81 5.78 3.14 -1.90
CA ARG A 81 5.32 2.13 -2.86
C ARG A 81 4.14 1.32 -2.32
N ALA A 82 4.20 0.98 -1.04
CA ALA A 82 3.18 0.19 -0.38
C ALA A 82 2.91 0.65 1.05
N VAL A 83 1.74 0.29 1.55
CA VAL A 83 1.32 0.54 2.94
C VAL A 83 0.75 -0.74 3.55
N ALA A 84 1.02 -0.94 4.82
CA ALA A 84 0.40 -1.95 5.66
C ALA A 84 -0.23 -1.29 6.88
N LEU A 85 -1.46 -1.66 7.18
CA LEU A 85 -2.22 -1.09 8.28
C LEU A 85 -1.97 -1.90 9.55
N VAL A 86 -1.62 -1.25 10.64
CA VAL A 86 -1.48 -1.88 11.97
C VAL A 86 -2.52 -1.25 12.87
N SER A 87 -3.60 -1.97 13.17
CA SER A 87 -4.73 -1.36 13.87
C SER A 87 -5.51 -2.38 14.70
N ALA A 88 -6.21 -1.87 15.72
CA ALA A 88 -7.22 -2.61 16.46
C ALA A 88 -8.66 -2.30 15.98
N LEU A 89 -8.81 -1.64 14.83
CA LEU A 89 -10.09 -1.21 14.30
C LEU A 89 -10.92 -2.36 13.72
N ASP A 90 -12.22 -2.10 13.58
CA ASP A 90 -13.17 -3.02 12.99
C ASP A 90 -12.79 -3.40 11.54
N PRO A 91 -12.90 -4.68 11.15
CA PRO A 91 -12.56 -5.16 9.81
C PRO A 91 -13.27 -4.41 8.66
N ALA A 92 -14.51 -3.93 8.87
CA ALA A 92 -15.25 -3.20 7.85
C ALA A 92 -14.61 -1.83 7.57
N LEU A 93 -14.15 -1.14 8.62
CA LEU A 93 -13.42 0.11 8.48
C LEU A 93 -12.07 -0.10 7.80
N LEU A 94 -11.33 -1.14 8.18
CA LEU A 94 -10.07 -1.51 7.55
C LEU A 94 -10.24 -1.77 6.04
N ASN A 95 -11.28 -2.49 5.63
CA ASN A 95 -11.59 -2.71 4.22
C ASN A 95 -11.86 -1.40 3.48
N THR A 96 -12.60 -0.46 4.10
CA THR A 96 -12.87 0.84 3.49
C THR A 96 -11.60 1.64 3.26
N VAL A 97 -10.69 1.68 4.25
CA VAL A 97 -9.38 2.34 4.13
C VAL A 97 -8.53 1.69 3.04
N GLN A 98 -8.51 0.36 2.97
CA GLN A 98 -7.79 -0.37 1.92
C GLN A 98 -8.33 -0.03 0.52
N MET A 99 -9.65 0.00 0.34
CA MET A 99 -10.27 0.37 -0.93
C MET A 99 -9.90 1.80 -1.32
N MET A 100 -9.95 2.73 -0.38
CA MET A 100 -9.57 4.12 -0.61
C MET A 100 -8.10 4.23 -1.06
N ALA A 101 -7.18 3.63 -0.33
CA ALA A 101 -5.75 3.68 -0.65
C ALA A 101 -5.45 3.10 -2.04
N ARG A 102 -6.09 1.98 -2.39
CA ARG A 102 -5.98 1.37 -3.73
C ARG A 102 -6.54 2.27 -4.83
N ALA A 103 -7.66 2.97 -4.58
CA ALA A 103 -8.24 3.90 -5.54
C ALA A 103 -7.30 5.06 -5.89
N TYR A 104 -6.41 5.44 -4.97
CA TYR A 104 -5.34 6.43 -5.21
C TYR A 104 -4.05 5.81 -5.79
N GLY A 105 -4.05 4.52 -6.12
CA GLY A 105 -2.90 3.84 -6.72
C GLY A 105 -1.79 3.47 -5.73
N LEU A 106 -2.08 3.45 -4.40
CA LEU A 106 -1.17 2.97 -3.38
C LEU A 106 -1.39 1.47 -3.16
N TYR A 107 -0.32 0.69 -3.24
CA TYR A 107 -0.43 -0.75 -2.99
C TYR A 107 -0.65 -1.02 -1.51
N VAL A 108 -1.72 -1.74 -1.18
CA VAL A 108 -2.06 -2.09 0.20
C VAL A 108 -1.78 -3.56 0.41
N LEU A 109 -0.74 -3.85 1.19
CA LEU A 109 -0.31 -5.21 1.54
C LEU A 109 -1.36 -5.96 2.36
N GLY A 110 -2.07 -5.24 3.22
CA GLY A 110 -3.08 -5.79 4.10
C GLY A 110 -3.12 -5.05 5.43
N SER A 111 -3.78 -5.66 6.41
CA SER A 111 -3.85 -5.18 7.78
C SER A 111 -3.34 -6.22 8.75
N ILE A 112 -2.68 -5.75 9.81
CA ILE A 112 -2.26 -6.54 10.96
C ILE A 112 -3.06 -6.07 12.16
N GLU A 113 -3.82 -6.98 12.75
CA GLU A 113 -4.49 -6.71 14.02
C GLU A 113 -3.47 -6.70 15.16
N LYS A 114 -3.54 -5.67 16.00
CA LYS A 114 -2.69 -5.56 17.20
C LYS A 114 -3.04 -6.69 18.21
N PRO A 115 -2.05 -7.31 18.87
CA PRO A 115 -0.65 -6.94 18.90
C PRO A 115 0.13 -7.40 17.66
N LEU A 116 1.12 -6.60 17.27
CA LEU A 116 2.06 -6.96 16.20
C LEU A 116 2.95 -8.12 16.65
N SER A 117 3.10 -9.14 15.79
CA SER A 117 4.02 -10.26 16.00
C SER A 117 4.96 -10.44 14.83
N ILE A 118 6.06 -11.16 15.06
CA ILE A 118 7.09 -11.38 14.04
C ILE A 118 6.53 -12.17 12.86
N GLU A 119 5.69 -13.18 13.13
CA GLU A 119 5.10 -14.04 12.10
C GLU A 119 4.15 -13.24 11.19
N LYS A 120 3.27 -12.41 11.78
CA LYS A 120 2.36 -11.55 11.02
C LYS A 120 3.10 -10.55 10.15
N LEU A 121 4.19 -10.00 10.70
CA LEU A 121 5.01 -9.01 9.99
C LEU A 121 5.79 -9.66 8.85
N GLU A 122 6.39 -10.82 9.08
CA GLU A 122 7.11 -11.60 8.07
C GLU A 122 6.18 -12.01 6.92
N GLU A 123 5.00 -12.58 7.23
CA GLU A 123 4.00 -12.94 6.23
C GLU A 123 3.60 -11.76 5.35
N LEU A 124 3.37 -10.60 5.96
CA LEU A 124 2.96 -9.40 5.25
C LEU A 124 4.08 -8.86 4.34
N LEU A 125 5.31 -8.82 4.81
CA LEU A 125 6.44 -8.34 4.04
C LEU A 125 6.84 -9.31 2.91
N THR A 126 6.64 -10.61 3.11
CA THR A 126 6.83 -11.63 2.06
C THR A 126 5.85 -11.41 0.89
N ARG A 127 4.59 -11.07 1.16
CA ARG A 127 3.62 -10.69 0.12
C ARG A 127 4.08 -9.49 -0.72
N TYR A 128 4.80 -8.56 -0.11
CA TYR A 128 5.38 -7.44 -0.87
C TYR A 128 6.48 -7.90 -1.84
N GLU A 129 7.33 -8.82 -1.41
CA GLU A 129 8.34 -9.41 -2.30
C GLU A 129 7.71 -10.15 -3.49
N GLU A 130 6.68 -10.94 -3.24
CA GLU A 130 5.91 -11.65 -4.28
C GLU A 130 5.31 -10.66 -5.27
N HIS A 131 4.65 -9.61 -4.77
CA HIS A 131 4.09 -8.56 -5.62
C HIS A 131 5.14 -7.88 -6.51
N LEU A 132 6.33 -7.60 -5.98
CA LEU A 132 7.42 -7.02 -6.79
C LEU A 132 7.88 -7.96 -7.89
N HIS A 133 7.91 -9.28 -7.64
CA HIS A 133 8.22 -10.27 -8.65
C HIS A 133 7.18 -10.31 -9.77
N ASP A 134 5.91 -10.27 -9.42
CA ASP A 134 4.80 -10.27 -10.39
C ASP A 134 4.83 -9.02 -11.26
N VAL A 135 5.00 -7.84 -10.66
CA VAL A 135 5.10 -6.56 -11.40
C VAL A 135 6.31 -6.55 -12.33
N GLN A 136 7.45 -7.11 -11.92
CA GLN A 136 8.63 -7.20 -12.79
C GLN A 136 8.44 -8.16 -13.95
N GLN A 137 7.62 -9.20 -13.80
CA GLN A 137 7.27 -10.10 -14.90
C GLN A 137 6.30 -9.46 -15.89
N ASP A 138 5.33 -8.68 -15.41
CA ASP A 138 4.38 -7.96 -16.26
C ASP A 138 5.04 -6.78 -17.03
N GLU A 139 6.08 -6.14 -16.50
CA GLU A 139 6.82 -5.08 -17.23
C GLU A 139 7.54 -5.58 -18.50
N HIS A 140 7.66 -6.90 -18.69
CA HIS A 140 8.29 -7.46 -19.88
C HIS A 140 7.36 -7.64 -21.10
N VAL A 141 6.07 -7.34 -20.98
CA VAL A 141 5.20 -7.22 -22.15
C VAL A 141 5.38 -5.83 -22.79
N HIS A 142 6.53 -5.65 -23.43
CA HIS A 142 6.77 -4.45 -24.24
C HIS A 142 5.95 -4.58 -25.55
N VAL A 143 4.71 -4.05 -25.52
CA VAL A 143 3.88 -3.99 -26.71
C VAL A 143 4.35 -2.80 -27.55
N GLU A 144 4.93 -3.06 -28.72
CA GLU A 144 5.29 -2.00 -29.65
C GLU A 144 4.04 -1.28 -30.17
N ILE A 145 4.14 0.03 -30.40
CA ILE A 145 3.02 0.83 -30.95
C ILE A 145 2.53 0.25 -32.29
N ALA A 146 3.42 -0.38 -33.05
CA ALA A 146 3.07 -1.06 -34.30
C ALA A 146 2.15 -2.27 -34.07
N ASP A 147 2.41 -3.07 -33.04
CA ASP A 147 1.61 -4.23 -32.67
C ASP A 147 0.24 -3.81 -32.14
N LEU A 148 0.18 -2.76 -31.31
CA LEU A 148 -1.08 -2.20 -30.84
C LEU A 148 -1.95 -1.70 -32.01
N ARG A 149 -1.34 -1.01 -32.98
CA ARG A 149 -2.05 -0.55 -34.19
C ARG A 149 -2.52 -1.70 -35.08
N ARG A 150 -1.75 -2.78 -35.15
CA ARG A 150 -2.15 -4.00 -35.85
C ARG A 150 -3.35 -4.65 -35.18
N ALA A 151 -3.25 -4.91 -33.87
CA ALA A 151 -4.30 -5.54 -33.08
C ALA A 151 -5.63 -4.76 -33.12
N LEU A 152 -5.58 -3.42 -33.14
CA LEU A 152 -6.76 -2.58 -33.33
C LEU A 152 -7.38 -2.75 -34.73
N ARG A 153 -6.56 -2.83 -35.80
CA ARG A 153 -7.05 -3.00 -37.18
C ARG A 153 -7.60 -4.38 -37.45
N GLU A 154 -7.02 -5.39 -36.80
CA GLU A 154 -7.41 -6.80 -36.97
C GLU A 154 -8.54 -7.23 -36.02
N GLY A 155 -9.02 -6.31 -35.14
CA GLY A 155 -10.12 -6.58 -34.22
C GLY A 155 -9.75 -7.51 -33.08
N GLU A 156 -8.45 -7.67 -32.79
CA GLU A 156 -7.95 -8.47 -31.66
C GLU A 156 -8.22 -7.78 -30.31
N ILE A 157 -8.40 -6.45 -30.31
CA ILE A 157 -8.77 -5.67 -29.12
C ILE A 157 -10.27 -5.46 -29.14
N VAL A 158 -10.96 -6.11 -28.21
CA VAL A 158 -12.42 -6.02 -28.06
C VAL A 158 -12.75 -5.24 -26.80
N PRO A 159 -13.51 -4.13 -26.89
CA PRO A 159 -13.94 -3.40 -25.71
C PRO A 159 -14.93 -4.23 -24.89
N TRP A 160 -14.71 -4.31 -23.59
CA TRP A 160 -15.66 -4.88 -22.64
C TRP A 160 -16.32 -3.74 -21.88
N PHE A 161 -17.66 -3.72 -21.90
CA PHE A 161 -18.45 -2.73 -21.20
C PHE A 161 -19.08 -3.36 -19.95
N GLN A 162 -18.96 -2.69 -18.82
CA GLN A 162 -19.66 -3.07 -17.58
C GLN A 162 -20.88 -2.16 -17.43
N PRO A 163 -22.12 -2.70 -17.51
CA PRO A 163 -23.31 -1.88 -17.36
C PRO A 163 -23.41 -1.30 -15.96
N GLN A 164 -23.73 -0.02 -15.87
CA GLN A 164 -24.06 0.65 -14.61
C GLN A 164 -25.58 0.65 -14.45
N ALA A 165 -26.07 0.12 -13.34
CA ALA A 165 -27.49 0.08 -13.02
C ALA A 165 -27.81 0.88 -11.77
N GLU A 166 -28.94 1.57 -11.77
CA GLU A 166 -29.47 2.18 -10.57
C GLU A 166 -29.83 1.13 -9.52
N PHE A 167 -29.34 1.33 -8.31
CA PHE A 167 -29.56 0.38 -7.21
C PHE A 167 -31.02 0.23 -6.82
N VAL A 168 -31.84 1.29 -7.00
CA VAL A 168 -33.24 1.33 -6.56
C VAL A 168 -34.18 0.53 -7.49
N ASN A 169 -33.92 0.51 -8.78
CA ASN A 169 -34.86 -0.04 -9.78
C ASN A 169 -34.19 -0.99 -10.80
N GLY A 170 -32.88 -1.19 -10.71
CA GLY A 170 -32.11 -2.04 -11.61
C GLY A 170 -32.00 -1.51 -13.06
N LYS A 171 -32.41 -0.26 -13.31
CA LYS A 171 -32.36 0.33 -14.64
C LYS A 171 -30.92 0.61 -15.05
N VAL A 172 -30.51 0.14 -16.22
CA VAL A 172 -29.19 0.46 -16.78
C VAL A 172 -29.15 1.94 -17.17
N VAL A 173 -28.19 2.68 -16.60
CA VAL A 173 -28.01 4.13 -16.77
C VAL A 173 -26.73 4.50 -17.50
N GLY A 174 -25.84 3.51 -17.75
CA GLY A 174 -24.60 3.71 -18.47
C GLY A 174 -23.88 2.38 -18.77
N VAL A 175 -22.88 2.41 -19.65
CA VAL A 175 -21.98 1.31 -20.01
C VAL A 175 -20.54 1.84 -20.08
#